data_4d77467bb9ff9311e2addcb70d872226
#
_entry.id   4d77467bb9ff9311e2addcb70d872226
#
_cell.length_a   1.000
_cell.length_b   1.000
_cell.length_c   1.000
_cell.angle_alpha   90.00
_cell.angle_beta   90.00
_cell.angle_gamma   90.00
#
_symmetry.space_group_name_H-M   'P 1'
#
loop_
_entity.id
_entity.type
_entity.pdbx_description
1 polymer ?
#
loop_
_entity_poly.entity_id
_entity_poly.type
_entity_poly.pdbx_seq_one_letter_code
_entity_poly.pdbx_strand_id
1 'polypeptide(L)'
;MSQNRLYDLLPAIHRVRDAEGRAEGIEGNLPLKALLSIIATEIDVVEEELAQLYDDQFIETCAEWVVPYIGDLVGVGGLHDLKEAASRRAQVANTVAYRRRKGTAAILEGLARDATGWPAHAVEFFRYLVTTQHVNHVRLSNLYSPDLRNWEPLEYLKTPFDEISHTADVRRIASGRGLHNIPNVGIFLWRLPAYPLTLSPAVQLDDNRFLFDPLGKDTQLFTNPEPETDIARLSKPINVPMPTSRRVLREYLESYYGPEKSISLVGVFRETSGTDLRVEDYGSGLISSCNLGDREDGDWAHEVEHRIAVDPVLGRIFFSVEPPQGFVLARLLVTYHYAFSADMGGGEYDRASSIRTESQRIERVAMPEIRAAVQELDRDEESALIAAEDAHPGIQEALTDLGSQGGVVEVLDSGRYERLPSKINVGQAQSLSVQAADGHRPS
;
A
#
# COMPACT_ATOMS: atom_id res chain seq x y z
N MET A 1 -17.41 19.02 -20.37
CA MET A 1 -18.16 20.31 -20.38
C MET A 1 -19.60 20.09 -20.80
N SER A 2 -20.54 21.05 -20.53
CA SER A 2 -21.96 20.83 -20.80
C SER A 2 -22.23 20.70 -22.32
N GLN A 3 -22.79 19.58 -22.77
CA GLN A 3 -23.18 19.29 -24.17
C GLN A 3 -24.12 20.36 -24.79
N ASN A 4 -24.58 21.31 -24.00
CA ASN A 4 -25.48 22.37 -24.42
C ASN A 4 -24.78 23.71 -24.68
N ARG A 5 -23.45 23.83 -24.48
CA ARG A 5 -22.71 25.12 -24.51
C ARG A 5 -22.96 25.90 -25.83
N LEU A 6 -22.86 25.25 -26.97
CA LEU A 6 -23.08 25.91 -28.26
C LEU A 6 -24.54 26.32 -28.45
N TYR A 7 -25.47 25.49 -28.01
CA TYR A 7 -26.90 25.79 -28.10
C TYR A 7 -27.29 26.98 -27.23
N ASP A 8 -26.69 27.10 -26.04
CA ASP A 8 -26.95 28.18 -25.09
C ASP A 8 -26.39 29.54 -25.57
N LEU A 9 -25.34 29.51 -26.40
CA LEU A 9 -24.79 30.71 -27.07
C LEU A 9 -25.67 31.25 -28.19
N LEU A 10 -26.63 30.48 -28.71
CA LEU A 10 -27.52 30.96 -29.75
C LEU A 10 -28.48 32.05 -29.23
N PRO A 11 -28.78 33.08 -30.05
CA PRO A 11 -29.86 34.01 -29.75
C PRO A 11 -31.18 33.29 -29.47
N ALA A 12 -31.96 33.79 -28.52
CA ALA A 12 -33.20 33.16 -28.06
C ALA A 12 -34.18 32.85 -29.19
N ILE A 13 -34.21 33.66 -30.28
CA ILE A 13 -35.09 33.47 -31.42
C ILE A 13 -34.84 32.11 -32.11
N HIS A 14 -33.58 31.66 -32.21
CA HIS A 14 -33.27 30.38 -32.87
C HIS A 14 -33.64 29.20 -31.95
N ARG A 15 -33.46 29.35 -30.64
CA ARG A 15 -33.89 28.31 -29.68
C ARG A 15 -35.40 28.16 -29.63
N VAL A 16 -36.14 29.26 -29.71
CA VAL A 16 -37.62 29.25 -29.80
C VAL A 16 -38.07 28.58 -31.09
N ARG A 17 -37.52 28.95 -32.25
CA ARG A 17 -37.82 28.31 -33.52
C ARG A 17 -37.50 26.81 -33.57
N ASP A 18 -36.41 26.39 -32.92
CA ASP A 18 -36.04 24.99 -32.82
C ASP A 18 -37.08 24.21 -31.97
N ALA A 19 -37.61 24.88 -30.93
CA ALA A 19 -38.68 24.33 -30.11
C ALA A 19 -40.06 24.29 -30.86
N GLU A 20 -40.33 25.27 -31.71
CA GLU A 20 -41.53 25.32 -32.53
C GLU A 20 -41.48 24.32 -33.71
N GLY A 21 -40.28 24.02 -34.22
CA GLY A 21 -40.04 23.05 -35.31
C GLY A 21 -40.17 21.59 -34.92
N ARG A 22 -40.72 21.29 -33.72
CA ARG A 22 -41.04 19.94 -33.30
C ARG A 22 -41.96 19.26 -34.29
N ALA A 23 -41.48 18.23 -34.96
CA ALA A 23 -42.33 17.36 -35.76
C ALA A 23 -43.38 16.71 -34.86
N GLU A 24 -44.65 16.84 -35.17
CA GLU A 24 -45.75 16.22 -34.45
C GLU A 24 -45.50 14.70 -34.31
N GLY A 25 -45.33 14.27 -33.08
CA GLY A 25 -45.22 12.84 -32.72
C GLY A 25 -43.90 12.36 -32.15
N ILE A 26 -42.83 13.16 -32.04
CA ILE A 26 -41.56 12.76 -31.41
C ILE A 26 -41.29 13.72 -30.25
N GLU A 27 -41.63 13.29 -29.03
CA GLU A 27 -41.28 14.03 -27.82
C GLU A 27 -39.76 14.13 -27.68
N GLY A 28 -39.25 15.36 -27.54
CA GLY A 28 -37.87 15.64 -27.19
C GLY A 28 -36.90 15.94 -28.35
N ASN A 29 -37.33 15.91 -29.61
CA ASN A 29 -36.43 16.14 -30.76
C ASN A 29 -36.28 17.64 -31.07
N LEU A 30 -35.15 18.23 -30.72
CA LEU A 30 -34.71 19.58 -31.04
C LEU A 30 -33.61 19.44 -32.13
N PRO A 31 -33.92 19.52 -33.41
CA PRO A 31 -33.00 19.17 -34.51
C PRO A 31 -31.75 20.08 -34.53
N LEU A 32 -31.90 21.37 -34.28
CA LEU A 32 -30.76 22.29 -34.22
C LEU A 32 -29.89 22.01 -33.01
N LYS A 33 -30.52 21.70 -31.85
CA LYS A 33 -29.78 21.27 -30.65
C LYS A 33 -29.01 19.98 -30.90
N ALA A 34 -29.60 18.99 -31.55
CA ALA A 34 -28.95 17.73 -31.88
C ALA A 34 -27.75 17.94 -32.82
N LEU A 35 -27.90 18.78 -33.86
CA LEU A 35 -26.80 19.13 -34.74
C LEU A 35 -25.66 19.82 -33.97
N LEU A 36 -26.00 20.80 -33.13
CA LEU A 36 -24.99 21.53 -32.35
C LEU A 36 -24.32 20.66 -31.26
N SER A 37 -25.01 19.65 -30.76
CA SER A 37 -24.40 18.70 -29.82
C SER A 37 -23.32 17.85 -30.49
N ILE A 38 -23.52 17.43 -31.74
CA ILE A 38 -22.49 16.73 -32.53
C ILE A 38 -21.28 17.64 -32.77
N ILE A 39 -21.53 18.89 -33.18
CA ILE A 39 -20.44 19.86 -33.37
C ILE A 39 -19.71 20.15 -32.03
N ALA A 40 -20.46 20.24 -30.93
CA ALA A 40 -19.87 20.43 -29.59
C ALA A 40 -18.97 19.30 -29.20
N THR A 41 -19.31 18.04 -29.51
CA THR A 41 -18.48 16.88 -29.27
C THR A 41 -17.13 16.96 -29.97
N GLU A 42 -17.14 17.39 -31.26
CA GLU A 42 -15.89 17.58 -32.01
C GLU A 42 -15.05 18.76 -31.48
N ILE A 43 -15.69 19.82 -31.01
CA ILE A 43 -14.98 20.93 -30.35
C ILE A 43 -14.39 20.50 -29.01
N ASP A 44 -15.11 19.71 -28.21
CA ASP A 44 -14.61 19.18 -26.96
C ASP A 44 -13.34 18.32 -27.19
N VAL A 45 -13.29 17.50 -28.23
CA VAL A 45 -12.09 16.75 -28.64
C VAL A 45 -10.92 17.70 -28.95
N VAL A 46 -11.16 18.77 -29.72
CA VAL A 46 -10.09 19.75 -30.00
C VAL A 46 -9.64 20.51 -28.77
N GLU A 47 -10.55 20.84 -27.84
CA GLU A 47 -10.21 21.47 -26.56
C GLU A 47 -9.38 20.52 -25.69
N GLU A 48 -9.69 19.22 -25.66
CA GLU A 48 -8.91 18.20 -24.97
C GLU A 48 -7.51 18.02 -25.58
N GLU A 49 -7.39 17.98 -26.91
CA GLU A 49 -6.09 17.92 -27.60
C GLU A 49 -5.24 19.17 -27.31
N LEU A 50 -5.87 20.35 -27.23
CA LEU A 50 -5.17 21.58 -26.87
C LEU A 50 -4.68 21.59 -25.42
N ALA A 51 -5.49 21.06 -24.50
CA ALA A 51 -5.08 20.87 -23.11
C ALA A 51 -3.93 19.85 -23.01
N GLN A 52 -4.01 18.74 -23.73
CA GLN A 52 -2.94 17.75 -23.79
C GLN A 52 -1.64 18.34 -24.35
N LEU A 53 -1.70 19.21 -25.37
CA LEU A 53 -0.53 19.88 -25.92
C LEU A 53 0.20 20.76 -24.87
N TYR A 54 -0.53 21.33 -23.92
CA TYR A 54 0.07 22.03 -22.79
C TYR A 54 0.73 21.06 -21.81
N ASP A 55 0.06 19.99 -21.45
CA ASP A 55 0.55 18.95 -20.56
C ASP A 55 1.80 18.25 -21.12
N ASP A 56 1.87 18.11 -22.43
CA ASP A 56 3.03 17.50 -23.13
C ASP A 56 4.33 18.33 -23.05
N GLN A 57 4.27 19.55 -22.51
CA GLN A 57 5.47 20.33 -22.23
C GLN A 57 6.18 19.92 -20.92
N PHE A 58 5.53 19.14 -20.07
CA PHE A 58 6.04 18.74 -18.75
C PHE A 58 6.23 17.23 -18.68
N ILE A 59 7.39 16.81 -18.21
CA ILE A 59 7.72 15.38 -18.12
C ILE A 59 6.77 14.61 -17.19
N GLU A 60 6.17 15.27 -16.21
CA GLU A 60 5.26 14.68 -15.24
C GLU A 60 3.90 14.34 -15.85
N THR A 61 3.38 15.18 -16.77
CA THR A 61 2.02 15.10 -17.31
C THR A 61 1.95 14.70 -18.78
N CYS A 62 3.07 14.77 -19.52
CA CYS A 62 3.10 14.49 -20.95
C CYS A 62 2.62 13.07 -21.29
N ALA A 63 2.11 12.89 -22.50
CA ALA A 63 1.84 11.58 -23.05
C ALA A 63 3.12 10.76 -23.22
N GLU A 64 3.05 9.42 -23.13
CA GLU A 64 4.23 8.54 -23.17
C GLU A 64 5.08 8.67 -24.43
N TRP A 65 4.45 8.91 -25.57
CA TRP A 65 5.14 9.08 -26.84
C TRP A 65 5.99 10.37 -26.89
N VAL A 66 5.70 11.36 -26.01
CA VAL A 66 6.46 12.63 -25.90
C VAL A 66 7.74 12.47 -25.10
N VAL A 67 7.78 11.51 -24.16
CA VAL A 67 8.92 11.28 -23.25
C VAL A 67 10.27 11.21 -23.99
N PRO A 68 10.43 10.48 -25.11
CA PRO A 68 11.68 10.47 -25.86
C PRO A 68 12.11 11.84 -26.39
N TYR A 69 11.17 12.67 -26.83
CA TYR A 69 11.47 14.02 -27.34
C TYR A 69 11.97 14.94 -26.22
N ILE A 70 11.35 14.89 -25.04
CA ILE A 70 11.87 15.60 -23.86
C ILE A 70 13.25 15.05 -23.48
N GLY A 71 13.44 13.73 -23.57
CA GLY A 71 14.73 13.06 -23.37
C GLY A 71 15.82 13.62 -24.28
N ASP A 72 15.55 13.81 -25.56
CA ASP A 72 16.50 14.38 -26.51
C ASP A 72 16.89 15.83 -26.14
N LEU A 73 15.93 16.64 -25.67
CA LEU A 73 16.21 18.01 -25.20
C LEU A 73 17.17 18.05 -24.00
N VAL A 74 17.06 17.10 -23.08
CA VAL A 74 18.01 16.97 -21.95
C VAL A 74 19.23 16.12 -22.27
N GLY A 75 19.34 15.65 -23.54
CA GLY A 75 20.48 14.92 -24.08
C GLY A 75 20.53 13.47 -23.62
N VAL A 76 19.42 12.81 -23.36
CA VAL A 76 19.35 11.36 -23.12
C VAL A 76 19.46 10.67 -24.47
N GLY A 77 20.65 10.27 -24.86
CA GLY A 77 20.88 9.46 -26.06
C GLY A 77 20.57 7.99 -25.78
N GLY A 78 19.57 7.44 -26.50
CA GLY A 78 19.20 6.03 -26.40
C GLY A 78 18.58 5.66 -25.05
N LEU A 79 17.27 5.90 -24.91
CA LEU A 79 16.49 5.31 -23.83
C LEU A 79 16.56 3.78 -23.98
N HIS A 80 17.13 3.10 -22.99
CA HIS A 80 17.06 1.66 -22.94
C HIS A 80 15.59 1.22 -22.89
N ASP A 81 15.26 0.20 -23.67
CA ASP A 81 13.93 -0.41 -23.68
C ASP A 81 13.73 -1.18 -22.36
N LEU A 82 13.47 -0.43 -21.28
CA LEU A 82 12.98 -1.00 -20.04
C LEU A 82 11.51 -1.36 -20.26
N LYS A 83 11.12 -2.55 -19.84
CA LYS A 83 9.79 -3.12 -20.14
C LYS A 83 8.61 -2.32 -19.55
N GLU A 84 8.88 -1.35 -18.70
CA GLU A 84 7.85 -0.55 -18.03
C GLU A 84 7.97 0.93 -18.39
N ALA A 85 6.87 1.49 -18.88
CA ALA A 85 6.77 2.88 -19.29
C ALA A 85 7.10 3.89 -18.17
N ALA A 86 6.77 3.58 -16.93
CA ALA A 86 7.05 4.41 -15.76
C ALA A 86 8.56 4.69 -15.57
N SER A 87 9.42 3.72 -15.89
CA SER A 87 10.86 3.88 -15.71
C SER A 87 11.50 4.81 -16.75
N ARG A 88 10.94 4.91 -17.98
CA ARG A 88 11.46 5.85 -19.01
C ARG A 88 11.21 7.29 -18.60
N ARG A 89 10.02 7.60 -18.10
CA ARG A 89 9.65 8.94 -17.61
C ARG A 89 10.53 9.35 -16.44
N ALA A 90 10.69 8.49 -15.44
CA ALA A 90 11.55 8.73 -14.28
C ALA A 90 13.03 8.95 -14.70
N GLN A 91 13.54 8.17 -15.63
CA GLN A 91 14.89 8.31 -16.16
C GLN A 91 15.11 9.67 -16.81
N VAL A 92 14.19 10.14 -17.65
CA VAL A 92 14.27 11.46 -18.29
C VAL A 92 14.14 12.58 -17.26
N ALA A 93 13.17 12.48 -16.34
CA ALA A 93 12.95 13.46 -15.27
C ALA A 93 14.20 13.64 -14.40
N ASN A 94 14.88 12.55 -14.04
CA ASN A 94 16.04 12.57 -13.15
C ASN A 94 17.38 12.79 -13.86
N THR A 95 17.44 12.83 -15.19
CA THR A 95 18.70 12.88 -15.97
C THR A 95 19.61 14.04 -15.55
N VAL A 96 19.06 15.24 -15.35
CA VAL A 96 19.87 16.41 -14.96
C VAL A 96 20.44 16.22 -13.56
N ALA A 97 19.66 15.68 -12.63
CA ALA A 97 20.09 15.37 -11.26
C ALA A 97 21.20 14.31 -11.27
N TYR A 98 21.05 13.26 -12.08
CA TYR A 98 22.06 12.21 -12.24
C TYR A 98 23.39 12.73 -12.79
N ARG A 99 23.36 13.58 -13.81
CA ARG A 99 24.57 14.17 -14.38
C ARG A 99 25.30 15.09 -13.40
N ARG A 100 24.54 15.86 -12.62
CA ARG A 100 25.10 16.77 -11.61
C ARG A 100 25.79 16.06 -10.46
N ARG A 101 25.33 14.86 -10.10
CA ARG A 101 25.79 14.07 -8.95
C ARG A 101 26.47 12.77 -9.35
N LYS A 102 26.91 12.65 -10.60
CA LYS A 102 27.58 11.47 -11.12
C LYS A 102 28.74 11.03 -10.20
N GLY A 103 28.77 9.75 -9.83
CA GLY A 103 29.79 9.17 -8.98
C GLY A 103 29.46 9.16 -7.47
N THR A 104 28.25 9.50 -7.08
CA THR A 104 27.80 9.36 -5.68
C THR A 104 26.95 8.10 -5.48
N ALA A 105 27.01 7.50 -4.28
CA ALA A 105 26.20 6.32 -3.93
C ALA A 105 24.70 6.58 -4.05
N ALA A 106 24.23 7.76 -3.66
CA ALA A 106 22.81 8.14 -3.76
C ALA A 106 22.28 8.12 -5.20
N ILE A 107 23.13 8.49 -6.19
CA ILE A 107 22.74 8.39 -7.61
C ILE A 107 22.64 6.94 -8.06
N LEU A 108 23.48 6.05 -7.55
CA LEU A 108 23.40 4.62 -7.87
C LEU A 108 22.11 4.00 -7.35
N GLU A 109 21.64 4.42 -6.17
CA GLU A 109 20.33 4.02 -5.65
C GLU A 109 19.18 4.52 -6.53
N GLY A 110 19.17 5.82 -6.84
CA GLY A 110 18.15 6.42 -7.69
C GLY A 110 18.07 5.74 -9.05
N LEU A 111 19.23 5.54 -9.69
CA LEU A 111 19.31 4.87 -10.99
C LEU A 111 18.84 3.41 -10.91
N ALA A 112 19.20 2.69 -9.84
CA ALA A 112 18.76 1.32 -9.65
C ALA A 112 17.23 1.24 -9.46
N ARG A 113 16.63 2.17 -8.71
CA ARG A 113 15.17 2.29 -8.57
C ARG A 113 14.48 2.59 -9.90
N ASP A 114 14.96 3.59 -10.63
CA ASP A 114 14.38 3.96 -11.92
C ASP A 114 14.48 2.83 -12.95
N ALA A 115 15.55 2.03 -12.87
CA ALA A 115 15.76 0.91 -13.79
C ALA A 115 14.96 -0.34 -13.45
N THR A 116 14.64 -0.57 -12.19
CA THR A 116 14.03 -1.83 -11.71
C THR A 116 12.62 -1.68 -11.17
N GLY A 117 12.21 -0.47 -10.78
CA GLY A 117 10.98 -0.23 -10.03
C GLY A 117 11.05 -0.67 -8.56
N TRP A 118 12.19 -1.21 -8.11
CA TRP A 118 12.34 -1.75 -6.75
C TRP A 118 13.12 -0.80 -5.83
N PRO A 119 12.79 -0.78 -4.52
CA PRO A 119 13.61 -0.09 -3.54
C PRO A 119 15.06 -0.57 -3.60
N ALA A 120 15.98 0.37 -3.52
CA ALA A 120 17.41 0.11 -3.64
C ALA A 120 18.20 0.78 -2.53
N HIS A 121 19.32 0.16 -2.12
CA HIS A 121 20.29 0.76 -1.22
C HIS A 121 21.71 0.51 -1.73
N ALA A 122 22.51 1.56 -1.81
CA ALA A 122 23.91 1.49 -2.29
C ALA A 122 24.87 1.63 -1.12
N VAL A 123 25.76 0.65 -0.98
CA VAL A 123 26.75 0.58 0.08
C VAL A 123 28.16 0.75 -0.49
N GLU A 124 28.86 1.76 -0.03
CA GLU A 124 30.29 1.94 -0.29
C GLU A 124 31.07 1.23 0.83
N PHE A 125 31.48 0.00 0.62
CA PHE A 125 32.09 -0.85 1.67
C PHE A 125 33.38 -0.29 2.27
N PHE A 126 34.13 0.55 1.54
CA PHE A 126 35.34 1.16 2.06
C PHE A 126 35.08 2.07 3.28
N ARG A 127 33.86 2.63 3.41
CA ARG A 127 33.46 3.49 4.54
C ARG A 127 33.42 2.73 5.87
N TYR A 128 33.19 1.44 5.80
CA TYR A 128 33.01 0.56 6.94
C TYR A 128 34.26 -0.32 7.23
N LEU A 129 35.41 0.07 6.68
CA LEU A 129 36.66 -0.61 7.00
C LEU A 129 37.26 -0.10 8.30
N VAL A 130 37.71 -1.04 9.14
CA VAL A 130 38.50 -0.70 10.32
C VAL A 130 39.77 0.02 9.91
N THR A 131 40.03 1.17 10.51
CA THR A 131 41.28 1.91 10.29
C THR A 131 42.14 1.87 11.55
N THR A 132 43.40 1.48 11.38
CA THR A 132 44.42 1.63 12.42
C THR A 132 45.07 3.01 12.31
N GLN A 133 45.36 3.62 13.45
CA GLN A 133 45.96 4.95 13.52
C GLN A 133 47.39 4.86 14.07
N HIS A 134 48.27 5.68 13.48
CA HIS A 134 49.62 5.79 14.03
C HIS A 134 49.60 6.64 15.29
N VAL A 135 50.29 6.18 16.35
CA VAL A 135 50.30 6.81 17.67
C VAL A 135 50.65 8.32 17.62
N ASN A 136 51.58 8.70 16.76
CA ASN A 136 52.00 10.13 16.61
C ASN A 136 51.03 10.99 15.74
N HIS A 137 50.00 10.37 15.13
CA HIS A 137 49.06 11.04 14.23
C HIS A 137 47.62 10.62 14.49
N VAL A 138 47.24 10.58 15.77
CA VAL A 138 45.88 10.17 16.17
C VAL A 138 44.85 11.20 15.71
N ARG A 139 43.84 10.74 14.95
CA ARG A 139 42.69 11.52 14.54
C ARG A 139 41.45 11.05 15.32
N LEU A 140 41.13 11.76 16.41
CA LEU A 140 40.03 11.37 17.31
C LEU A 140 38.66 11.42 16.64
N SER A 141 38.50 12.20 15.57
CA SER A 141 37.26 12.28 14.79
C SER A 141 37.10 11.14 13.77
N ASN A 142 38.09 10.27 13.61
CA ASN A 142 38.09 9.20 12.63
C ASN A 142 38.31 7.84 13.31
N LEU A 143 37.49 7.53 14.30
CA LEU A 143 37.55 6.27 15.05
C LEU A 143 36.63 5.25 14.37
N TYR A 144 37.22 4.39 13.55
CA TYR A 144 36.51 3.27 12.92
C TYR A 144 36.88 1.95 13.65
N SER A 145 36.29 1.78 14.82
CA SER A 145 36.26 0.51 15.55
C SER A 145 34.85 0.18 15.98
N PRO A 146 34.45 -1.11 16.03
CA PRO A 146 33.09 -1.48 16.45
C PRO A 146 32.79 -1.03 17.88
N ASP A 147 31.70 -0.31 18.08
CA ASP A 147 31.18 -0.01 19.41
C ASP A 147 30.06 -1.00 19.78
N LEU A 148 30.42 -1.98 20.61
CA LEU A 148 29.49 -3.03 21.04
C LEU A 148 28.44 -2.55 22.06
N ARG A 149 28.52 -1.30 22.51
CA ARG A 149 27.52 -0.69 23.39
C ARG A 149 26.38 -0.04 22.60
N ASN A 150 26.63 0.31 21.33
CA ASN A 150 25.60 0.82 20.45
C ASN A 150 24.87 -0.37 19.81
N TRP A 151 23.61 -0.56 20.17
CA TRP A 151 22.81 -1.67 19.70
C TRP A 151 22.34 -1.48 18.24
N GLU A 152 22.14 -0.24 17.80
CA GLU A 152 21.50 0.07 16.51
C GLU A 152 22.26 -0.53 15.31
N PRO A 153 23.57 -0.29 15.12
CA PRO A 153 24.32 -0.94 14.04
C PRO A 153 24.40 -2.47 14.21
N LEU A 154 24.34 -2.99 15.45
CA LEU A 154 24.37 -4.43 15.70
C LEU A 154 23.10 -5.14 15.23
N GLU A 155 21.96 -4.45 15.25
CA GLU A 155 20.69 -4.99 14.77
C GLU A 155 20.70 -5.26 13.28
N TYR A 156 21.41 -4.43 12.52
CA TYR A 156 21.50 -4.52 11.07
C TYR A 156 22.71 -5.34 10.57
N LEU A 157 23.40 -6.05 11.44
CA LEU A 157 24.50 -6.94 11.02
C LEU A 157 24.09 -7.89 9.90
N LYS A 158 24.94 -8.00 8.88
CA LYS A 158 24.73 -8.82 7.67
C LYS A 158 23.57 -8.37 6.76
N THR A 159 22.97 -7.24 7.05
CA THR A 159 22.01 -6.60 6.15
C THR A 159 22.71 -5.50 5.32
N PRO A 160 22.05 -4.93 4.30
CA PRO A 160 22.56 -3.77 3.56
C PRO A 160 22.77 -2.50 4.41
N PHE A 161 22.22 -2.45 5.59
CA PHE A 161 22.34 -1.36 6.56
C PHE A 161 23.37 -1.64 7.67
N ASP A 162 24.25 -2.59 7.45
CA ASP A 162 25.36 -2.90 8.36
C ASP A 162 26.41 -1.79 8.32
N GLU A 163 26.42 -0.95 9.35
CA GLU A 163 27.34 0.18 9.50
C GLU A 163 28.53 -0.13 10.43
N ILE A 164 28.65 -1.38 10.90
CA ILE A 164 29.75 -1.77 11.78
C ILE A 164 31.08 -1.80 11.01
N SER A 165 32.14 -1.46 11.71
CA SER A 165 33.50 -1.51 11.12
C SER A 165 33.97 -2.95 10.94
N HIS A 166 34.34 -3.31 9.70
CA HIS A 166 34.80 -4.62 9.29
C HIS A 166 36.28 -4.60 8.90
N THR A 167 36.93 -5.74 9.02
CA THR A 167 38.29 -5.91 8.50
C THR A 167 38.28 -6.03 6.98
N ALA A 168 39.29 -5.48 6.30
CA ALA A 168 39.40 -5.59 4.85
C ALA A 168 39.53 -7.05 4.42
N ASP A 169 38.73 -7.47 3.47
CA ASP A 169 38.74 -8.82 2.91
C ASP A 169 39.14 -8.76 1.44
N VAL A 170 40.28 -9.35 1.09
CA VAL A 170 40.84 -9.35 -0.25
C VAL A 170 40.32 -10.48 -1.15
N ARG A 171 39.40 -11.30 -0.67
CA ARG A 171 38.75 -12.35 -1.46
C ARG A 171 37.86 -11.75 -2.53
N ARG A 172 37.50 -12.55 -3.54
CA ARG A 172 36.67 -12.09 -4.63
C ARG A 172 35.20 -11.97 -4.18
N ILE A 173 34.59 -10.81 -4.42
CA ILE A 173 33.18 -10.53 -4.07
C ILE A 173 32.20 -11.51 -4.75
N ALA A 174 32.52 -11.99 -5.96
CA ALA A 174 31.70 -12.96 -6.69
C ALA A 174 31.49 -14.31 -5.96
N SER A 175 32.33 -14.63 -4.97
CA SER A 175 32.20 -15.84 -4.16
C SER A 175 31.29 -15.64 -2.93
N GLY A 176 30.59 -14.51 -2.80
CA GLY A 176 29.82 -14.13 -1.60
C GLY A 176 30.68 -13.74 -0.40
N ARG A 177 32.00 -13.61 -0.60
CA ARG A 177 32.99 -13.18 0.37
C ARG A 177 33.71 -11.95 -0.13
N GLY A 178 34.50 -11.30 0.69
CA GLY A 178 35.28 -10.14 0.23
C GLY A 178 34.44 -8.88 0.00
N LEU A 179 33.30 -8.74 0.63
CA LEU A 179 32.40 -7.58 0.49
C LEU A 179 33.12 -6.30 0.92
N HIS A 180 33.70 -6.29 2.13
CA HIS A 180 34.33 -5.13 2.73
C HIS A 180 35.74 -4.94 2.21
N ASN A 181 35.87 -4.16 1.12
CA ASN A 181 37.13 -3.80 0.52
C ASN A 181 37.03 -2.41 -0.15
N ILE A 182 38.19 -1.76 -0.41
CA ILE A 182 38.25 -0.40 -0.94
C ILE A 182 37.53 -0.22 -2.28
N PRO A 183 37.66 -1.08 -3.30
CA PRO A 183 37.05 -0.87 -4.62
C PRO A 183 35.57 -1.32 -4.67
N ASN A 184 35.04 -1.89 -3.61
CA ASN A 184 33.76 -2.55 -3.65
C ASN A 184 32.60 -1.60 -3.33
N VAL A 185 31.58 -1.63 -4.20
CA VAL A 185 30.29 -0.99 -4.00
C VAL A 185 29.22 -2.05 -4.18
N GLY A 186 28.27 -2.14 -3.25
CA GLY A 186 27.11 -3.01 -3.32
C GLY A 186 25.87 -2.22 -3.67
N ILE A 187 25.02 -2.75 -4.55
CA ILE A 187 23.67 -2.25 -4.78
C ILE A 187 22.72 -3.38 -4.40
N PHE A 188 21.92 -3.16 -3.39
CA PHE A 188 20.95 -4.11 -2.87
C PHE A 188 19.56 -3.71 -3.31
N LEU A 189 18.77 -4.69 -3.77
CA LEU A 189 17.43 -4.49 -4.30
C LEU A 189 16.44 -5.34 -3.50
N TRP A 190 15.33 -4.75 -3.10
CA TRP A 190 14.22 -5.46 -2.46
C TRP A 190 13.20 -5.88 -3.50
N ARG A 191 13.19 -7.19 -3.81
CA ARG A 191 12.30 -7.79 -4.81
C ARG A 191 10.95 -8.22 -4.24
N LEU A 192 10.84 -8.30 -2.92
CA LEU A 192 9.60 -8.62 -2.25
C LEU A 192 8.95 -7.32 -1.79
N PRO A 193 7.88 -6.86 -2.45
CA PRO A 193 7.11 -5.73 -1.96
C PRO A 193 6.39 -6.06 -0.66
N ALA A 194 6.15 -5.05 0.16
CA ALA A 194 5.28 -5.15 1.31
C ALA A 194 3.84 -4.88 0.85
N TYR A 195 2.94 -5.80 1.18
CA TYR A 195 1.51 -5.67 0.92
C TYR A 195 0.78 -5.34 2.20
N PRO A 196 -0.13 -4.36 2.21
CA PRO A 196 -0.98 -4.09 3.35
C PRO A 196 -2.03 -5.17 3.53
N LEU A 197 -2.52 -5.30 4.75
CA LEU A 197 -3.79 -5.91 5.10
C LEU A 197 -4.46 -4.99 6.10
N THR A 198 -5.49 -4.28 5.66
CA THR A 198 -6.10 -3.17 6.37
C THR A 198 -7.36 -3.59 7.10
N LEU A 199 -7.45 -3.21 8.40
CA LEU A 199 -8.60 -3.48 9.27
C LEU A 199 -9.06 -4.95 9.24
N SER A 200 -8.13 -5.88 9.11
CA SER A 200 -8.42 -7.32 9.15
C SER A 200 -8.67 -7.77 10.60
N PRO A 201 -9.66 -8.64 10.86
CA PRO A 201 -9.87 -9.16 12.20
C PRO A 201 -8.71 -10.04 12.65
N ALA A 202 -8.09 -9.69 13.78
CA ALA A 202 -7.11 -10.54 14.43
C ALA A 202 -7.76 -11.87 14.87
N VAL A 203 -7.02 -12.95 14.76
CA VAL A 203 -7.49 -14.26 15.23
C VAL A 203 -7.32 -14.36 16.73
N GLN A 204 -8.41 -14.48 17.45
CA GLN A 204 -8.43 -14.68 18.88
C GLN A 204 -8.09 -16.13 19.20
N LEU A 205 -7.08 -16.36 20.05
CA LEU A 205 -6.74 -17.67 20.58
C LEU A 205 -7.43 -17.91 21.93
N ASP A 206 -7.44 -16.88 22.78
CA ASP A 206 -8.12 -16.83 24.08
C ASP A 206 -8.46 -15.38 24.45
N ASP A 207 -8.78 -15.12 25.71
CA ASP A 207 -9.29 -13.82 26.16
C ASP A 207 -8.32 -12.66 25.86
N ASN A 208 -7.01 -12.90 25.89
CA ASN A 208 -5.98 -11.87 25.77
C ASN A 208 -5.02 -12.07 24.59
N ARG A 209 -4.98 -13.27 23.97
CA ARG A 209 -4.01 -13.63 22.94
C ARG A 209 -4.62 -13.58 21.54
N PHE A 210 -3.98 -12.83 20.65
CA PHE A 210 -4.43 -12.64 19.28
C PHE A 210 -3.27 -12.81 18.30
N LEU A 211 -3.59 -13.18 17.07
CA LEU A 211 -2.65 -13.28 15.94
C LEU A 211 -3.03 -12.28 14.85
N PHE A 212 -2.01 -11.67 14.24
CA PHE A 212 -2.21 -10.77 13.11
C PHE A 212 -2.74 -11.49 11.87
N ASP A 213 -2.22 -12.67 11.58
CA ASP A 213 -2.60 -13.44 10.38
C ASP A 213 -4.04 -13.96 10.52
N PRO A 214 -4.94 -13.63 9.59
CA PRO A 214 -6.35 -14.06 9.64
C PRO A 214 -6.51 -15.58 9.49
N LEU A 215 -5.47 -16.31 9.06
CA LEU A 215 -5.44 -17.77 9.01
C LEU A 215 -4.99 -18.43 10.33
N GLY A 216 -4.64 -17.62 11.34
CA GLY A 216 -4.29 -18.12 12.67
C GLY A 216 -2.90 -18.76 12.76
N LYS A 217 -1.94 -18.25 12.02
CA LYS A 217 -0.54 -18.69 12.07
C LYS A 217 0.39 -17.52 12.43
N ASP A 218 1.56 -17.86 12.97
CA ASP A 218 2.61 -16.89 13.19
C ASP A 218 3.07 -16.29 11.84
N THR A 219 3.26 -14.97 11.80
CA THR A 219 3.70 -14.25 10.61
C THR A 219 4.65 -13.12 10.94
N GLN A 220 5.74 -13.00 10.19
CA GLN A 220 6.66 -11.87 10.32
C GLN A 220 6.01 -10.61 9.74
N LEU A 221 5.98 -9.52 10.52
CA LEU A 221 5.50 -8.23 10.04
C LEU A 221 6.61 -7.48 9.29
N PHE A 222 6.20 -6.74 8.26
CA PHE A 222 7.09 -5.97 7.40
C PHE A 222 6.84 -4.48 7.52
N THR A 223 7.88 -3.72 7.20
CA THR A 223 7.81 -2.25 7.14
C THR A 223 6.97 -1.82 5.96
N ASN A 224 6.05 -0.87 6.16
CA ASN A 224 5.47 -0.07 5.07
C ASN A 224 6.52 0.96 4.65
N PRO A 225 7.09 0.89 3.44
CA PRO A 225 8.17 1.77 3.04
C PRO A 225 7.72 3.23 2.94
N GLU A 226 8.38 4.12 3.67
CA GLU A 226 8.19 5.56 3.47
C GLU A 226 8.83 6.00 2.15
N PRO A 227 8.13 6.75 1.29
CA PRO A 227 8.68 7.24 0.04
C PRO A 227 9.90 8.15 0.28
N GLU A 228 10.95 7.95 -0.50
CA GLU A 228 12.10 8.85 -0.51
C GLU A 228 11.85 10.03 -1.44
N THR A 229 11.88 11.23 -0.89
CA THR A 229 11.64 12.47 -1.62
C THR A 229 12.92 13.13 -2.14
N ASP A 230 14.09 12.83 -1.55
CA ASP A 230 15.36 13.48 -1.86
C ASP A 230 16.38 12.50 -2.43
N ILE A 231 16.65 12.64 -3.73
CA ILE A 231 17.67 11.86 -4.46
C ILE A 231 19.11 12.04 -3.91
N ALA A 232 19.32 13.03 -3.03
CA ALA A 232 20.62 13.27 -2.42
C ALA A 232 20.90 12.41 -1.20
N ARG A 233 19.91 11.73 -0.65
CA ARG A 233 19.99 10.91 0.57
C ARG A 233 20.03 9.43 0.22
N LEU A 234 20.75 8.67 1.03
CA LEU A 234 20.72 7.21 0.98
C LEU A 234 19.49 6.68 1.71
N SER A 235 18.92 5.58 1.21
CA SER A 235 17.82 4.86 1.82
C SER A 235 18.15 4.45 3.24
N LYS A 236 17.13 4.58 4.11
CA LYS A 236 17.15 4.07 5.50
C LYS A 236 16.32 2.78 5.58
N PRO A 237 16.42 2.02 6.68
CA PRO A 237 15.59 0.83 6.88
C PRO A 237 14.08 1.06 6.73
N ILE A 238 13.59 2.26 7.08
CA ILE A 238 12.18 2.60 6.95
C ILE A 238 11.74 2.84 5.50
N ASN A 239 12.68 3.08 4.58
CA ASN A 239 12.37 3.34 3.17
C ASN A 239 12.30 2.06 2.31
N VAL A 240 12.50 0.89 2.91
CA VAL A 240 12.49 -0.38 2.19
C VAL A 240 11.63 -1.42 2.90
N PRO A 241 11.02 -2.37 2.18
CA PRO A 241 10.18 -3.42 2.76
C PRO A 241 11.05 -4.46 3.48
N MET A 242 11.40 -4.18 4.72
CA MET A 242 12.19 -5.08 5.57
C MET A 242 11.34 -5.75 6.64
N PRO A 243 11.75 -6.94 7.13
CA PRO A 243 11.17 -7.50 8.34
C PRO A 243 11.35 -6.54 9.53
N THR A 244 10.27 -6.25 10.23
CA THR A 244 10.31 -5.39 11.42
C THR A 244 10.84 -6.17 12.62
N SER A 245 11.92 -5.70 13.25
CA SER A 245 12.45 -6.33 14.46
C SER A 245 11.81 -5.74 15.73
N ARG A 246 11.83 -6.51 16.82
CA ARG A 246 11.31 -6.07 18.13
C ARG A 246 12.03 -4.82 18.65
N ARG A 247 13.35 -4.73 18.43
CA ARG A 247 14.14 -3.58 18.88
C ARG A 247 13.85 -2.33 18.11
N VAL A 248 13.79 -2.43 16.78
CA VAL A 248 13.45 -1.32 15.89
C VAL A 248 12.05 -0.81 16.20
N LEU A 249 11.07 -1.69 16.34
CA LEU A 249 9.70 -1.29 16.71
C LEU A 249 9.66 -0.59 18.07
N ARG A 250 10.42 -1.07 19.06
CA ARG A 250 10.48 -0.46 20.40
C ARG A 250 11.07 0.94 20.38
N GLU A 251 12.18 1.14 19.67
CA GLU A 251 12.93 2.39 19.66
C GLU A 251 12.27 3.46 18.78
N TYR A 252 11.73 3.05 17.64
CA TYR A 252 11.12 3.95 16.66
C TYR A 252 9.61 3.74 16.55
N LEU A 253 8.94 3.47 17.68
CA LEU A 253 7.52 3.11 17.70
C LEU A 253 6.66 4.12 16.95
N GLU A 254 6.88 5.41 17.16
CA GLU A 254 6.13 6.47 16.47
C GLU A 254 6.30 6.50 14.96
N SER A 255 7.39 5.94 14.41
CA SER A 255 7.61 5.86 12.97
C SER A 255 6.95 4.64 12.34
N TYR A 256 6.81 3.54 13.08
CA TYR A 256 6.30 2.27 12.57
C TYR A 256 4.85 1.97 12.96
N TYR A 257 4.33 2.63 14.00
CA TYR A 257 2.98 2.38 14.51
C TYR A 257 2.07 3.60 14.36
N GLY A 258 0.85 3.39 13.84
CA GLY A 258 -0.20 4.39 13.68
C GLY A 258 -0.91 4.29 12.33
N PRO A 259 -1.87 5.18 12.06
CA PRO A 259 -2.54 5.27 10.78
C PRO A 259 -1.54 5.43 9.63
N GLU A 260 -1.76 4.73 8.50
CA GLU A 260 -0.91 4.73 7.29
C GLU A 260 0.54 4.27 7.49
N LYS A 261 0.89 3.80 8.70
CA LYS A 261 2.21 3.25 9.00
C LYS A 261 2.24 1.73 8.87
N SER A 262 3.33 1.12 9.33
CA SER A 262 3.53 -0.32 9.18
C SER A 262 2.54 -1.17 9.95
N ILE A 263 2.07 -0.69 11.12
CA ILE A 263 1.20 -1.43 12.05
C ILE A 263 0.20 -0.46 12.68
N SER A 264 -1.08 -0.84 12.75
CA SER A 264 -2.08 -0.18 13.59
C SER A 264 -3.09 -1.19 14.16
N LEU A 265 -3.69 -0.85 15.30
CA LEU A 265 -4.64 -1.68 16.03
C LEU A 265 -5.88 -0.85 16.38
N VAL A 266 -7.05 -1.42 16.14
CA VAL A 266 -8.35 -0.80 16.43
C VAL A 266 -9.23 -1.80 17.16
N GLY A 267 -9.74 -1.44 18.33
CA GLY A 267 -10.70 -2.24 19.08
C GLY A 267 -12.12 -1.88 18.71
N VAL A 268 -12.94 -2.88 18.40
CA VAL A 268 -14.38 -2.72 18.22
C VAL A 268 -15.09 -3.39 19.39
N PHE A 269 -15.81 -2.62 20.16
CA PHE A 269 -16.53 -3.05 21.35
C PHE A 269 -18.02 -3.06 21.06
N ARG A 270 -18.68 -4.07 21.62
CA ARG A 270 -20.16 -4.19 21.55
C ARG A 270 -20.73 -3.95 22.93
N GLU A 271 -21.84 -3.22 22.99
CA GLU A 271 -22.58 -3.02 24.22
C GLU A 271 -23.12 -4.36 24.79
N THR A 272 -22.94 -4.59 26.09
CA THR A 272 -23.31 -5.86 26.73
C THR A 272 -24.81 -6.12 26.67
N SER A 273 -25.64 -5.06 26.66
CA SER A 273 -27.10 -5.12 26.63
C SER A 273 -27.73 -4.69 25.30
N GLY A 274 -26.94 -4.32 24.31
CA GLY A 274 -27.39 -3.75 23.04
C GLY A 274 -26.63 -4.26 21.82
N THR A 275 -26.89 -3.62 20.68
CA THR A 275 -26.23 -3.89 19.40
C THR A 275 -25.24 -2.81 19.02
N ASP A 276 -25.13 -1.73 19.82
CA ASP A 276 -24.30 -0.59 19.50
C ASP A 276 -22.81 -0.98 19.52
N LEU A 277 -22.11 -0.50 18.53
CA LEU A 277 -20.67 -0.69 18.37
C LEU A 277 -19.94 0.61 18.73
N ARG A 278 -18.85 0.47 19.47
CA ARG A 278 -17.92 1.54 19.79
C ARG A 278 -16.55 1.19 19.30
N VAL A 279 -15.93 2.10 18.59
CA VAL A 279 -14.60 1.93 18.01
C VAL A 279 -13.57 2.72 18.85
N GLU A 280 -12.43 2.11 19.13
CA GLU A 280 -11.30 2.76 19.80
C GLU A 280 -10.02 2.51 19.03
N ASP A 281 -9.35 3.58 18.59
CA ASP A 281 -8.02 3.52 17.99
C ASP A 281 -6.97 3.62 19.09
N TYR A 282 -5.99 2.72 19.07
CA TYR A 282 -4.93 2.66 20.08
C TYR A 282 -3.69 3.42 19.62
N GLY A 283 -3.43 4.55 20.27
CA GLY A 283 -2.21 5.32 20.05
C GLY A 283 -0.94 4.58 20.52
N SER A 284 0.21 5.02 20.02
CA SER A 284 1.54 4.46 20.34
C SER A 284 1.84 4.38 21.84
N GLY A 285 1.25 5.25 22.67
CA GLY A 285 1.45 5.24 24.13
C GLY A 285 1.00 3.98 24.86
N LEU A 286 0.06 3.22 24.30
CA LEU A 286 -0.44 1.97 24.85
C LEU A 286 0.29 0.72 24.30
N ILE A 287 1.09 0.88 23.27
CA ILE A 287 1.76 -0.22 22.58
C ILE A 287 3.13 -0.48 23.20
N SER A 288 3.45 -1.75 23.36
CA SER A 288 4.77 -2.20 23.82
C SER A 288 5.29 -3.30 22.90
N SER A 289 6.48 -3.13 22.34
CA SER A 289 7.12 -4.20 21.56
C SER A 289 7.77 -5.21 22.51
N CYS A 290 7.33 -6.46 22.46
CA CYS A 290 7.75 -7.54 23.35
C CYS A 290 8.08 -8.82 22.57
N ASN A 291 8.75 -9.75 23.23
CA ASN A 291 8.88 -11.11 22.74
C ASN A 291 7.74 -11.96 23.32
N LEU A 292 6.78 -12.33 22.47
CA LEU A 292 5.64 -13.17 22.81
C LEU A 292 5.88 -14.64 22.41
N GLY A 293 7.12 -15.12 22.52
CA GLY A 293 7.46 -16.53 22.28
C GLY A 293 6.80 -17.46 23.31
N ASP A 294 6.62 -18.72 22.93
CA ASP A 294 6.03 -19.73 23.80
C ASP A 294 6.96 -20.07 24.98
N ARG A 295 6.36 -20.28 26.15
CA ARG A 295 7.00 -20.83 27.35
C ARG A 295 6.77 -22.33 27.45
N GLU A 296 7.50 -22.99 28.32
CA GLU A 296 7.33 -24.42 28.60
C GLU A 296 5.96 -24.77 29.21
N ASP A 297 5.32 -23.80 29.88
CA ASP A 297 3.97 -23.91 30.46
C ASP A 297 2.82 -23.74 29.47
N GLY A 298 3.14 -23.37 28.24
CA GLY A 298 2.15 -23.13 27.17
C GLY A 298 1.63 -21.68 27.10
N ASP A 299 2.08 -20.82 28.00
CA ASP A 299 1.78 -19.39 27.97
C ASP A 299 2.84 -18.63 27.15
N TRP A 300 2.51 -17.38 26.79
CA TRP A 300 3.46 -16.53 26.10
C TRP A 300 4.41 -15.82 27.07
N ALA A 301 5.60 -15.51 26.61
CA ALA A 301 6.53 -14.69 27.36
C ALA A 301 6.05 -13.23 27.42
N HIS A 302 6.42 -12.52 28.49
CA HIS A 302 6.23 -11.06 28.61
C HIS A 302 4.78 -10.57 28.51
N GLU A 303 3.87 -11.17 29.26
CA GLU A 303 2.54 -10.61 29.47
C GLU A 303 2.65 -9.20 30.07
N VAL A 304 1.78 -8.30 29.62
CA VAL A 304 1.73 -6.91 30.04
C VAL A 304 0.38 -6.61 30.70
N GLU A 305 0.35 -5.69 31.66
CA GLU A 305 -0.89 -5.24 32.31
C GLU A 305 -1.27 -3.86 31.78
N HIS A 306 -2.55 -3.64 31.50
CA HIS A 306 -3.14 -2.37 31.02
C HIS A 306 -2.48 -1.81 29.75
N ARG A 307 -1.93 -2.66 28.90
CA ARG A 307 -1.24 -2.32 27.65
C ARG A 307 -1.48 -3.38 26.60
N ILE A 308 -1.02 -3.09 25.40
CA ILE A 308 -1.01 -4.03 24.29
C ILE A 308 0.43 -4.36 23.95
N ALA A 309 0.82 -5.63 24.09
CA ALA A 309 2.11 -6.10 23.61
C ALA A 309 2.01 -6.59 22.18
N VAL A 310 2.97 -6.19 21.35
CA VAL A 310 3.08 -6.60 19.96
C VAL A 310 4.42 -7.25 19.70
N ASP A 311 4.41 -8.43 19.13
CA ASP A 311 5.60 -9.12 18.63
C ASP A 311 5.62 -9.07 17.09
N PRO A 312 6.41 -8.19 16.49
CA PRO A 312 6.44 -8.08 15.03
C PRO A 312 7.10 -9.26 14.33
N VAL A 313 7.91 -10.05 15.06
CA VAL A 313 8.63 -11.23 14.51
C VAL A 313 7.72 -12.43 14.41
N LEU A 314 6.84 -12.64 15.40
CA LEU A 314 5.89 -13.73 15.42
C LEU A 314 4.49 -13.33 14.93
N GLY A 315 4.19 -12.02 14.81
CA GLY A 315 2.86 -11.54 14.48
C GLY A 315 1.86 -11.86 15.57
N ARG A 316 2.23 -11.68 16.82
CA ARG A 316 1.42 -11.97 18.01
C ARG A 316 1.07 -10.70 18.76
N ILE A 317 -0.13 -10.69 19.34
CA ILE A 317 -0.64 -9.57 20.16
C ILE A 317 -1.10 -10.13 21.48
N PHE A 318 -0.64 -9.54 22.58
CA PHE A 318 -1.21 -9.74 23.91
C PHE A 318 -1.99 -8.47 24.30
N PHE A 319 -3.29 -8.60 24.39
CA PHE A 319 -4.22 -7.50 24.60
C PHE A 319 -4.73 -7.52 26.05
N SER A 320 -4.32 -6.52 26.85
CA SER A 320 -4.68 -6.40 28.27
C SER A 320 -5.28 -5.03 28.61
N VAL A 321 -5.99 -4.41 27.63
CA VAL A 321 -6.69 -3.15 27.87
C VAL A 321 -8.10 -3.47 28.35
N GLU A 322 -8.53 -2.84 29.45
CA GLU A 322 -9.88 -3.01 29.98
C GLU A 322 -10.90 -2.41 28.99
N PRO A 323 -11.97 -3.15 28.66
CA PRO A 323 -13.02 -2.62 27.81
C PRO A 323 -13.73 -1.43 28.48
N PRO A 324 -14.29 -0.50 27.73
CA PRO A 324 -15.11 0.57 28.24
C PRO A 324 -16.27 0.02 29.10
N GLN A 325 -16.70 0.79 30.11
CA GLN A 325 -17.72 0.35 31.04
C GLN A 325 -19.05 0.02 30.30
N GLY A 326 -19.53 -1.20 30.47
CA GLY A 326 -20.74 -1.68 29.79
C GLY A 326 -20.54 -2.25 28.39
N PHE A 327 -19.28 -2.38 27.95
CA PHE A 327 -18.92 -2.94 26.65
C PHE A 327 -18.02 -4.18 26.81
N VAL A 328 -18.03 -5.02 25.78
CA VAL A 328 -17.14 -6.17 25.64
C VAL A 328 -16.41 -6.07 24.30
N LEU A 329 -15.18 -6.54 24.22
CA LEU A 329 -14.42 -6.58 22.97
C LEU A 329 -15.13 -7.53 21.99
N ALA A 330 -15.69 -6.98 20.92
CA ALA A 330 -16.31 -7.76 19.86
C ALA A 330 -15.27 -8.27 18.86
N ARG A 331 -14.35 -7.37 18.44
CA ARG A 331 -13.27 -7.68 17.51
C ARG A 331 -12.06 -6.77 17.77
N LEU A 332 -10.87 -7.33 17.59
CA LEU A 332 -9.63 -6.57 17.44
C LEU A 332 -9.31 -6.53 15.96
N LEU A 333 -9.31 -5.35 15.35
CA LEU A 333 -8.95 -5.13 13.96
C LEU A 333 -7.50 -4.70 13.89
N VAL A 334 -6.77 -5.25 12.93
CA VAL A 334 -5.35 -5.01 12.73
C VAL A 334 -5.07 -4.54 11.32
N THR A 335 -4.19 -3.57 11.18
CA THR A 335 -3.56 -3.23 9.93
C THR A 335 -2.08 -3.57 10.03
N TYR A 336 -1.57 -4.32 9.09
CA TYR A 336 -0.16 -4.70 9.04
C TYR A 336 0.30 -4.96 7.62
N HIS A 337 1.61 -5.12 7.43
CA HIS A 337 2.21 -5.41 6.14
C HIS A 337 2.90 -6.78 6.17
N TYR A 338 2.76 -7.51 5.07
CA TYR A 338 3.44 -8.78 4.84
C TYR A 338 4.17 -8.75 3.49
N ALA A 339 5.26 -9.51 3.34
CA ALA A 339 5.99 -9.57 2.07
C ALA A 339 5.44 -10.70 1.19
N PHE A 340 5.28 -10.40 -0.11
CA PHE A 340 4.89 -11.39 -1.09
C PHE A 340 5.62 -11.14 -2.43
N SER A 341 5.67 -12.16 -3.30
CA SER A 341 6.54 -12.13 -4.49
C SER A 341 5.97 -11.36 -5.68
N ALA A 342 4.65 -11.29 -5.80
CA ALA A 342 3.97 -10.64 -6.91
C ALA A 342 2.47 -10.49 -6.60
N ASP A 343 1.75 -9.73 -7.42
CA ASP A 343 0.30 -9.56 -7.37
C ASP A 343 -0.39 -10.86 -7.82
N MET A 344 -0.65 -11.75 -6.86
CA MET A 344 -1.28 -13.05 -7.10
C MET A 344 -2.44 -13.29 -6.13
N GLY A 345 -3.59 -13.67 -6.66
CA GLY A 345 -4.79 -13.98 -5.86
C GLY A 345 -5.45 -12.74 -5.27
N GLY A 346 -5.97 -12.85 -4.04
CA GLY A 346 -6.54 -11.75 -3.29
C GLY A 346 -5.46 -10.92 -2.61
N GLY A 347 -5.53 -9.60 -2.72
CA GLY A 347 -4.59 -8.66 -2.10
C GLY A 347 -5.11 -7.25 -2.22
N GLU A 348 -4.59 -6.35 -1.38
CA GLU A 348 -4.89 -4.92 -1.43
C GLU A 348 -4.01 -4.24 -2.50
N TYR A 349 -4.28 -4.53 -3.77
CA TYR A 349 -3.65 -3.98 -4.96
C TYR A 349 -4.66 -3.94 -6.11
N ASP A 350 -4.43 -3.10 -7.12
CA ASP A 350 -5.32 -2.92 -8.27
C ASP A 350 -5.53 -4.23 -9.05
N ARG A 351 -6.76 -4.69 -9.06
CA ARG A 351 -7.25 -5.86 -9.78
C ARG A 351 -8.45 -5.58 -10.65
N ALA A 352 -8.81 -4.31 -10.84
CA ALA A 352 -10.01 -3.89 -11.57
C ALA A 352 -10.14 -4.60 -12.92
N SER A 353 -9.02 -4.81 -13.63
CA SER A 353 -8.99 -5.50 -14.92
C SER A 353 -9.35 -7.00 -14.84
N SER A 354 -9.23 -7.63 -13.67
CA SER A 354 -9.55 -9.05 -13.44
C SER A 354 -10.95 -9.28 -12.89
N ILE A 355 -11.61 -8.23 -12.39
CA ILE A 355 -12.94 -8.29 -11.80
C ILE A 355 -13.98 -8.29 -12.91
N ARG A 356 -14.89 -9.28 -12.89
CA ARG A 356 -15.98 -9.35 -13.84
C ARG A 356 -17.11 -8.42 -13.44
N THR A 357 -17.31 -7.38 -14.21
CA THR A 357 -18.39 -6.37 -14.03
C THR A 357 -19.58 -6.57 -14.98
N GLU A 358 -19.62 -7.68 -15.71
CA GLU A 358 -20.71 -7.90 -16.66
C GLU A 358 -22.06 -7.93 -15.92
N SER A 359 -22.99 -7.13 -16.37
CA SER A 359 -24.43 -6.89 -16.08
C SER A 359 -25.20 -7.94 -15.25
N GLN A 360 -24.60 -8.49 -14.22
CA GLN A 360 -25.21 -9.43 -13.28
C GLN A 360 -25.67 -8.69 -12.03
N ARG A 361 -26.63 -9.24 -11.33
CA ARG A 361 -27.04 -8.76 -10.01
C ARG A 361 -25.85 -8.91 -9.05
N ILE A 362 -25.49 -7.83 -8.36
CA ILE A 362 -24.37 -7.79 -7.41
C ILE A 362 -24.97 -7.58 -6.01
N GLU A 363 -24.67 -8.52 -5.12
CA GLU A 363 -24.93 -8.36 -3.69
C GLU A 363 -23.62 -8.12 -2.96
N ARG A 364 -23.57 -7.09 -2.15
CA ARG A 364 -22.39 -6.64 -1.43
C ARG A 364 -22.35 -7.14 -0.01
N VAL A 365 -21.15 -7.46 0.46
CA VAL A 365 -20.93 -7.99 1.81
C VAL A 365 -19.84 -7.18 2.51
N ALA A 366 -20.11 -6.74 3.74
CA ALA A 366 -19.11 -6.11 4.60
C ALA A 366 -19.42 -6.42 6.08
N MET A 367 -18.38 -6.75 6.85
CA MET A 367 -18.53 -7.03 8.28
C MET A 367 -18.99 -5.78 9.05
N PRO A 368 -19.99 -5.89 9.93
CA PRO A 368 -20.50 -4.73 10.70
C PRO A 368 -19.40 -4.04 11.52
N GLU A 369 -18.50 -4.80 12.09
CA GLU A 369 -17.41 -4.29 12.91
C GLU A 369 -16.39 -3.49 12.09
N ILE A 370 -16.06 -3.96 10.86
CA ILE A 370 -15.17 -3.24 9.94
C ILE A 370 -15.86 -1.98 9.43
N ARG A 371 -17.14 -2.09 9.08
CA ARG A 371 -17.95 -0.94 8.67
C ARG A 371 -17.96 0.16 9.72
N ALA A 372 -18.21 -0.19 10.99
CA ALA A 372 -18.18 0.76 12.10
C ALA A 372 -16.82 1.42 12.26
N ALA A 373 -15.72 0.65 12.14
CA ALA A 373 -14.37 1.17 12.22
C ALA A 373 -14.04 2.14 11.06
N VAL A 374 -14.46 1.83 9.85
CA VAL A 374 -14.27 2.69 8.67
C VAL A 374 -15.03 4.00 8.83
N GLN A 375 -16.28 3.97 9.29
CA GLN A 375 -17.10 5.16 9.51
C GLN A 375 -16.51 6.10 10.59
N GLU A 376 -16.01 5.54 11.71
CA GLU A 376 -15.46 6.34 12.81
C GLU A 376 -14.08 6.93 12.47
N LEU A 377 -13.28 6.22 11.69
CA LEU A 377 -11.91 6.64 11.35
C LEU A 377 -11.82 7.59 10.14
N ASP A 378 -12.97 7.91 9.50
CA ASP A 378 -13.10 8.86 8.35
C ASP A 378 -12.01 8.64 7.29
N ARG A 379 -11.81 7.37 6.89
CA ARG A 379 -10.79 6.97 5.92
C ARG A 379 -11.37 6.98 4.50
N ASP A 380 -10.78 7.77 3.62
CA ASP A 380 -10.88 7.90 2.16
C ASP A 380 -12.21 7.56 1.42
N GLU A 381 -12.36 8.08 0.17
CA GLU A 381 -13.55 7.87 -0.69
C GLU A 381 -13.83 6.39 -1.00
N GLU A 382 -12.81 5.53 -1.04
CA GLU A 382 -12.93 4.09 -1.24
C GLU A 382 -13.61 3.41 -0.02
N SER A 383 -13.41 3.96 1.16
CA SER A 383 -14.07 3.59 2.41
C SER A 383 -15.59 3.86 2.40
N ALA A 384 -16.06 4.74 1.53
CA ALA A 384 -17.49 5.04 1.38
C ALA A 384 -18.28 3.83 0.83
N LEU A 385 -17.66 2.96 0.03
CA LEU A 385 -18.26 1.72 -0.46
C LEU A 385 -18.46 0.70 0.66
N ILE A 386 -17.49 0.57 1.56
CA ILE A 386 -17.57 -0.32 2.73
C ILE A 386 -18.64 0.18 3.71
N ALA A 387 -18.78 1.49 3.84
CA ALA A 387 -19.77 2.14 4.71
C ALA A 387 -21.21 2.08 4.15
N ALA A 388 -21.43 1.55 2.93
CA ALA A 388 -22.73 1.49 2.30
C ALA A 388 -23.75 0.73 3.17
N GLU A 389 -24.90 1.35 3.41
CA GLU A 389 -25.97 0.80 4.27
C GLU A 389 -26.56 -0.52 3.75
N ASP A 390 -26.46 -0.76 2.45
CA ASP A 390 -27.07 -1.90 1.74
C ASP A 390 -26.21 -3.18 1.74
N ALA A 391 -25.03 -3.20 2.38
CA ALA A 391 -24.19 -4.39 2.39
C ALA A 391 -24.66 -5.40 3.44
N HIS A 392 -24.69 -6.69 3.05
CA HIS A 392 -25.02 -7.80 3.95
C HIS A 392 -23.89 -8.04 4.98
N PRO A 393 -24.22 -8.45 6.21
CA PRO A 393 -23.21 -8.74 7.23
C PRO A 393 -22.43 -10.04 6.97
N GLY A 394 -22.91 -10.91 6.07
CA GLY A 394 -22.28 -12.18 5.77
C GLY A 394 -22.56 -12.69 4.37
N ILE A 395 -21.64 -13.51 3.85
CA ILE A 395 -21.75 -14.11 2.50
C ILE A 395 -22.99 -14.98 2.36
N GLN A 396 -23.42 -15.66 3.43
CA GLN A 396 -24.58 -16.54 3.38
C GLN A 396 -25.90 -15.79 3.17
N GLU A 397 -26.03 -14.61 3.75
CA GLU A 397 -27.20 -13.75 3.58
C GLU A 397 -27.28 -13.21 2.16
N ALA A 398 -26.17 -12.72 1.62
CA ALA A 398 -26.07 -12.29 0.22
C ALA A 398 -26.41 -13.42 -0.75
N LEU A 399 -25.93 -14.64 -0.50
CA LEU A 399 -26.27 -15.82 -1.30
C LEU A 399 -27.75 -16.18 -1.23
N THR A 400 -28.40 -15.97 -0.06
CA THR A 400 -29.83 -16.22 0.13
C THR A 400 -30.65 -15.23 -0.68
N ASP A 401 -30.26 -13.97 -0.71
CA ASP A 401 -30.93 -12.91 -1.47
C ASP A 401 -30.78 -13.08 -2.99
N LEU A 402 -29.63 -13.53 -3.47
CA LEU A 402 -29.45 -13.91 -4.87
C LEU A 402 -30.33 -15.10 -5.29
N GLY A 403 -30.60 -16.02 -4.37
CA GLY A 403 -31.45 -17.17 -4.58
C GLY A 403 -31.01 -18.01 -5.78
N SER A 404 -31.98 -18.48 -6.59
CA SER A 404 -31.69 -19.29 -7.78
C SER A 404 -31.37 -18.47 -9.02
N GLN A 405 -31.42 -17.14 -8.97
CA GLN A 405 -31.21 -16.27 -10.14
C GLN A 405 -29.74 -16.12 -10.53
N GLY A 406 -28.81 -16.50 -9.64
CA GLY A 406 -27.39 -16.31 -9.86
C GLY A 406 -26.97 -14.84 -9.74
N GLY A 407 -25.71 -14.57 -9.88
CA GLY A 407 -25.13 -13.22 -9.76
C GLY A 407 -23.74 -13.22 -9.17
N VAL A 408 -23.34 -12.09 -8.63
CA VAL A 408 -22.04 -11.88 -7.99
C VAL A 408 -22.25 -11.50 -6.53
N VAL A 409 -21.56 -12.18 -5.63
CA VAL A 409 -21.34 -11.74 -4.25
C VAL A 409 -19.99 -11.04 -4.20
N GLU A 410 -19.98 -9.75 -3.90
CA GLU A 410 -18.81 -8.92 -3.83
C GLU A 410 -18.48 -8.56 -2.37
N VAL A 411 -17.33 -9.01 -1.88
CA VAL A 411 -16.86 -8.73 -0.53
C VAL A 411 -16.04 -7.45 -0.53
N LEU A 412 -16.49 -6.45 0.24
CA LEU A 412 -15.98 -5.08 0.24
C LEU A 412 -14.87 -4.82 1.27
N ASP A 413 -14.45 -5.81 2.03
CA ASP A 413 -13.47 -5.65 3.11
C ASP A 413 -12.44 -6.77 3.15
N SER A 414 -11.40 -6.61 3.97
CA SER A 414 -10.39 -7.64 4.25
C SER A 414 -10.75 -8.47 5.49
N GLY A 415 -12.05 -8.72 5.68
CA GLY A 415 -12.59 -9.46 6.80
C GLY A 415 -12.39 -10.97 6.75
N ARG A 416 -12.68 -11.63 7.88
CA ARG A 416 -12.68 -13.09 7.96
C ARG A 416 -14.11 -13.60 7.99
N TYR A 417 -14.49 -14.36 6.98
CA TYR A 417 -15.82 -14.89 6.80
C TYR A 417 -15.91 -16.37 7.15
N GLU A 418 -17.09 -16.80 7.62
CA GLU A 418 -17.32 -18.20 7.92
C GLU A 418 -17.31 -19.05 6.64
N ARG A 419 -17.14 -20.35 6.83
CA ARG A 419 -17.08 -21.31 5.73
C ARG A 419 -18.36 -21.23 4.88
N LEU A 420 -18.17 -21.15 3.58
CA LEU A 420 -19.28 -21.22 2.61
C LEU A 420 -20.14 -22.48 2.82
N PRO A 421 -21.46 -22.41 2.58
CA PRO A 421 -22.33 -23.55 2.72
C PRO A 421 -21.88 -24.68 1.78
N SER A 422 -21.99 -25.92 2.24
CA SER A 422 -21.52 -27.12 1.50
C SER A 422 -22.26 -27.36 0.19
N LYS A 423 -23.41 -26.72 -0.01
CA LYS A 423 -24.21 -26.80 -1.24
C LYS A 423 -24.85 -25.44 -1.53
N ILE A 424 -24.57 -24.93 -2.73
CA ILE A 424 -25.19 -23.72 -3.27
C ILE A 424 -26.00 -24.17 -4.50
N ASN A 425 -27.31 -23.92 -4.51
CA ASN A 425 -28.19 -24.27 -5.62
C ASN A 425 -28.24 -23.09 -6.59
N VAL A 426 -27.68 -23.26 -7.77
CA VAL A 426 -27.75 -22.29 -8.86
C VAL A 426 -28.69 -22.83 -9.93
N GLY A 427 -29.61 -22.00 -10.44
CA GLY A 427 -30.57 -22.39 -11.49
C GLY A 427 -29.85 -22.80 -12.79
N GLN A 428 -30.53 -23.59 -13.61
CA GLN A 428 -29.98 -23.99 -14.92
C GLN A 428 -29.76 -22.75 -15.80
N ALA A 429 -28.57 -22.64 -16.38
CA ALA A 429 -28.11 -21.53 -17.25
C ALA A 429 -27.72 -20.21 -16.55
N GLN A 430 -27.53 -20.22 -15.25
CA GLN A 430 -27.06 -19.07 -14.50
C GLN A 430 -25.68 -19.32 -13.87
N SER A 431 -24.89 -18.26 -13.71
CA SER A 431 -23.61 -18.33 -13.04
C SER A 431 -23.69 -17.64 -11.68
N LEU A 432 -22.95 -18.17 -10.70
CA LEU A 432 -22.72 -17.53 -9.41
C LEU A 432 -21.23 -17.38 -9.23
N SER A 433 -20.79 -16.18 -8.87
CA SER A 433 -19.41 -15.92 -8.47
C SER A 433 -19.36 -15.24 -7.11
N VAL A 434 -18.32 -15.58 -6.33
CA VAL A 434 -17.96 -14.87 -5.10
C VAL A 434 -16.58 -14.28 -5.34
N GLN A 435 -16.48 -12.98 -5.21
CA GLN A 435 -15.23 -12.26 -5.48
C GLN A 435 -14.98 -11.23 -4.38
N ALA A 436 -13.71 -10.88 -4.17
CA ALA A 436 -13.37 -9.70 -3.40
C ALA A 436 -13.47 -8.46 -4.30
N ALA A 437 -13.90 -7.35 -3.74
CA ALA A 437 -13.79 -6.05 -4.39
C ALA A 437 -12.33 -5.71 -4.69
N ASP A 438 -12.11 -4.75 -5.57
CA ASP A 438 -10.77 -4.24 -5.85
C ASP A 438 -10.12 -3.69 -4.58
N GLY A 439 -8.82 -3.89 -4.41
CA GLY A 439 -8.11 -3.41 -3.22
C GLY A 439 -8.38 -4.20 -1.92
N HIS A 440 -9.13 -5.32 -1.92
CA HIS A 440 -9.47 -6.05 -0.69
C HIS A 440 -9.02 -7.52 -0.70
N ARG A 441 -8.76 -8.04 0.51
CA ARG A 441 -8.31 -9.43 0.73
C ARG A 441 -9.12 -10.12 1.82
N PRO A 442 -10.38 -10.52 1.57
CA PRO A 442 -11.14 -11.33 2.52
C PRO A 442 -10.53 -12.72 2.71
N SER A 443 -10.71 -13.30 3.87
CA SER A 443 -10.16 -14.60 4.26
C SER A 443 -11.25 -15.56 4.80
#